data_fd7c377afe24e354348122102450cae6
#
_entry.id   fd7c377afe24e354348122102450cae6
#
_cell.length_a   1.000
_cell.length_b   1.000
_cell.length_c   1.000
_cell.angle_alpha   90.00
_cell.angle_beta   90.00
_cell.angle_gamma   90.00
#
_symmetry.space_group_name_H-M   'P 1'
#
loop_
_entity.id
_entity.type
_entity.pdbx_description
1 polymer ?
#
loop_
_entity_poly.entity_id
_entity_poly.type
_entity_poly.pdbx_seq_one_letter_code
_entity_poly.pdbx_strand_id
1 'polypeptide(L)'
;MNIKNMNMRRLLGICSLLGFTTMFTVCSRPRHRADQAGVAEAEAIVCPKIWDEKELATWATPVAGLGVRPGHFSEAEYYAAPIVNLRTYPVYHPKFEPPDYREWIKSQGPQRLIEPEKLKTKADWIEAGRVVFEGLSSPGFSTSDPAVLAFLSDADAIEAHDDIVTKDGHVFSYRWVVDQSGELKVTSAACAGCHHLVLPDKRLVYGPGPGNPPQEDKPASPVMAALMATPAAIASFSSTDKAVVPRHSEGEVFYSYFGVPWVAGDQHARFKTMSDEDVVAWFSNNETELGGTEARLNGSPFYTTRIADLLGVRHRRYLDATATHANRGPEDIARYGILVEYADNFVFGPHKLEFPERMKVTARAPDEALYAMGLYLYSLEPLPSPHPFNEQAQRGQKIFEAEGCTECHTPPIYTNNKLVAAPGFVPPVDNPATQRLDVSIRRVGTDPGLALKTRKGTGYYKIPSLRGLWYRGLYEHSGSVSSLEDWFDPKRLRDDYVPSGWKGPGVKTRAVPGHKFGHDLPDEDKKALIAFLKTL
;
A
#
# COMPACT_ATOMS: atom_id res chain seq x y z
N MET A 1 30.03 26.24 25.81
CA MET A 1 30.67 27.39 25.12
C MET A 1 29.63 28.03 24.23
N ASN A 2 29.25 29.26 24.59
CA ASN A 2 28.12 30.01 24.01
C ASN A 2 28.34 30.36 22.53
N ILE A 3 27.35 30.11 21.70
CA ILE A 3 27.17 30.81 20.44
C ILE A 3 25.81 31.47 20.46
N LYS A 4 25.80 32.75 20.85
CA LYS A 4 24.71 33.70 20.64
C LYS A 4 25.06 34.59 19.48
N ASN A 5 24.06 34.84 18.64
CA ASN A 5 23.82 36.04 17.84
C ASN A 5 24.84 36.41 16.74
N MET A 6 24.41 36.31 15.52
CA MET A 6 24.93 37.23 14.48
C MET A 6 23.77 37.87 13.70
N ASN A 7 23.67 39.18 13.92
CA ASN A 7 22.74 40.11 13.32
C ASN A 7 23.06 40.37 11.84
N MET A 8 22.02 40.39 11.05
CA MET A 8 22.00 40.89 9.68
C MET A 8 21.74 42.40 9.70
N ARG A 9 22.70 43.21 9.26
CA ARG A 9 22.46 44.58 8.77
C ARG A 9 23.58 45.09 7.86
N ARG A 10 23.14 45.59 6.69
CA ARG A 10 23.69 46.68 5.83
C ARG A 10 24.91 46.40 4.96
N LEU A 11 24.66 46.54 3.66
CA LEU A 11 25.51 47.42 2.81
C LEU A 11 24.63 47.98 1.67
N LEU A 12 24.39 49.27 1.77
CA LEU A 12 23.97 50.17 0.69
C LEU A 12 25.23 50.64 -0.03
N GLY A 13 25.20 50.60 -1.36
CA GLY A 13 26.24 51.16 -2.21
C GLY A 13 25.64 51.80 -3.47
N ILE A 14 25.66 53.06 -3.49
CA ILE A 14 25.24 54.05 -4.49
C ILE A 14 26.09 53.93 -5.77
N CYS A 15 25.48 54.02 -6.95
CA CYS A 15 26.10 54.69 -8.10
C CYS A 15 25.05 55.28 -9.08
N SER A 16 25.35 56.49 -9.48
CA SER A 16 24.52 57.48 -10.11
C SER A 16 24.46 57.41 -11.67
N LEU A 17 23.37 57.92 -12.19
CA LEU A 17 23.17 58.76 -13.38
C LEU A 17 23.87 58.43 -14.70
N LEU A 18 23.05 58.23 -15.71
CA LEU A 18 23.08 59.05 -16.97
C LEU A 18 21.74 58.87 -17.72
N GLY A 19 21.11 59.99 -18.04
CA GLY A 19 19.82 60.08 -18.66
C GLY A 19 19.84 59.89 -20.19
N PHE A 20 18.70 59.43 -20.71
CA PHE A 20 18.26 59.67 -22.06
C PHE A 20 16.75 59.84 -22.09
N THR A 21 16.33 61.03 -22.47
CA THR A 21 14.95 61.45 -22.68
C THR A 21 14.47 60.94 -24.04
N THR A 22 13.41 60.14 -24.06
CA THR A 22 12.57 60.04 -25.26
C THR A 22 11.11 60.00 -24.83
N MET A 23 10.40 61.01 -25.31
CA MET A 23 8.94 61.17 -25.26
C MET A 23 8.26 60.00 -25.94
N PHE A 24 7.35 59.34 -25.27
CA PHE A 24 6.25 58.60 -25.91
C PHE A 24 4.94 58.74 -25.12
N THR A 25 3.96 59.02 -25.84
CA THR A 25 2.56 59.32 -25.70
C THR A 25 1.85 58.52 -24.60
N VAL A 26 1.13 59.27 -23.77
CA VAL A 26 0.21 58.76 -22.74
C VAL A 26 -0.97 58.06 -23.40
N CYS A 27 -1.08 56.77 -23.22
CA CYS A 27 -2.32 56.03 -23.38
C CYS A 27 -2.81 55.60 -21.97
N SER A 28 -3.82 56.32 -21.49
CA SER A 28 -4.47 56.07 -20.23
C SER A 28 -5.17 54.69 -20.23
N ARG A 29 -4.65 53.74 -19.48
CA ARG A 29 -5.37 52.52 -19.08
C ARG A 29 -6.04 52.74 -17.73
N PRO A 30 -7.28 52.23 -17.54
CA PRO A 30 -7.99 52.38 -16.27
C PRO A 30 -7.25 51.60 -15.18
N ARG A 31 -7.09 52.25 -14.04
CA ARG A 31 -6.61 51.63 -12.81
C ARG A 31 -7.59 50.53 -12.41
N HIS A 32 -7.20 49.26 -12.59
CA HIS A 32 -7.83 48.18 -11.86
C HIS A 32 -7.54 48.40 -10.38
N ARG A 33 -8.61 48.59 -9.61
CA ARG A 33 -8.62 48.45 -8.17
C ARG A 33 -8.03 47.09 -7.87
N ALA A 34 -6.96 47.06 -7.07
CA ALA A 34 -6.56 45.84 -6.39
C ALA A 34 -7.70 45.48 -5.44
N ASP A 35 -8.52 44.53 -5.84
CA ASP A 35 -9.42 43.86 -4.92
C ASP A 35 -8.53 43.26 -3.86
N GLN A 36 -8.76 43.67 -2.62
CA GLN A 36 -8.35 42.96 -1.45
C GLN A 36 -9.10 41.64 -1.51
N ALA A 37 -8.44 40.61 -2.08
CA ALA A 37 -8.85 39.23 -1.89
C ALA A 37 -8.76 38.99 -0.37
N GLY A 38 -9.90 39.04 0.28
CA GLY A 38 -10.05 38.61 1.65
C GLY A 38 -9.42 37.24 1.75
N VAL A 39 -8.53 37.05 2.70
CA VAL A 39 -8.06 35.75 3.13
C VAL A 39 -9.33 35.01 3.54
N ALA A 40 -9.83 34.14 2.66
CA ALA A 40 -10.90 33.24 3.03
C ALA A 40 -10.38 32.47 4.24
N GLU A 41 -11.02 32.64 5.38
CA GLU A 41 -10.79 31.79 6.55
C GLU A 41 -10.86 30.35 6.03
N ALA A 42 -9.75 29.65 6.14
CA ALA A 42 -9.71 28.25 5.74
C ALA A 42 -10.72 27.52 6.63
N GLU A 43 -11.80 27.02 6.02
CA GLU A 43 -12.80 26.23 6.75
C GLU A 43 -12.08 25.15 7.56
N ALA A 44 -12.35 25.13 8.86
CA ALA A 44 -11.75 24.15 9.75
C ALA A 44 -12.14 22.74 9.26
N ILE A 45 -11.14 21.90 9.01
CA ILE A 45 -11.40 20.52 8.60
C ILE A 45 -12.11 19.79 9.72
N VAL A 46 -13.29 19.29 9.45
CA VAL A 46 -14.06 18.45 10.36
C VAL A 46 -13.74 16.99 10.03
N CYS A 47 -13.19 16.28 11.01
CA CYS A 47 -12.94 14.85 10.84
C CYS A 47 -14.27 14.10 10.77
N PRO A 48 -14.54 13.34 9.70
CA PRO A 48 -15.73 12.52 9.62
C PRO A 48 -15.59 11.27 10.50
N LYS A 49 -16.72 10.67 10.85
CA LYS A 49 -16.75 9.33 11.43
C LYS A 49 -16.28 8.34 10.38
N ILE A 50 -15.15 7.65 10.64
CA ILE A 50 -14.52 6.79 9.65
C ILE A 50 -15.31 5.50 9.47
N TRP A 51 -15.66 4.82 10.55
CA TRP A 51 -16.39 3.54 10.50
C TRP A 51 -17.89 3.78 10.69
N ASP A 52 -18.53 4.29 9.64
CA ASP A 52 -19.95 4.64 9.60
C ASP A 52 -20.75 3.56 8.86
N GLU A 53 -21.81 3.01 9.47
CA GLU A 53 -22.60 1.91 8.90
C GLU A 53 -23.25 2.25 7.56
N LYS A 54 -23.69 3.50 7.36
CA LYS A 54 -24.31 3.92 6.10
C LYS A 54 -23.30 3.92 4.96
N GLU A 55 -22.09 4.34 5.26
CA GLU A 55 -20.99 4.33 4.30
C GLU A 55 -20.53 2.90 3.99
N LEU A 56 -20.42 2.05 5.00
CA LEU A 56 -20.03 0.65 4.87
C LEU A 56 -21.03 -0.15 4.03
N ALA A 57 -22.34 0.12 4.15
CA ALA A 57 -23.40 -0.60 3.44
C ALA A 57 -23.26 -0.57 1.90
N THR A 58 -22.60 0.46 1.36
CA THR A 58 -22.43 0.63 -0.10
C THR A 58 -20.98 0.55 -0.56
N TRP A 59 -20.04 0.35 0.35
CA TRP A 59 -18.61 0.50 0.08
C TRP A 59 -18.01 -0.71 -0.64
N ALA A 60 -18.28 -1.92 -0.16
CA ALA A 60 -17.74 -3.16 -0.73
C ALA A 60 -18.41 -3.53 -2.06
N THR A 61 -17.64 -4.13 -2.96
CA THR A 61 -18.15 -4.76 -4.19
C THR A 61 -18.67 -6.16 -3.88
N PRO A 62 -19.77 -6.62 -4.48
CA PRO A 62 -20.27 -7.98 -4.28
C PRO A 62 -19.27 -9.06 -4.67
N VAL A 63 -19.25 -10.15 -3.91
CA VAL A 63 -18.46 -11.35 -4.24
C VAL A 63 -19.11 -12.08 -5.41
N ALA A 64 -18.33 -12.40 -6.43
CA ALA A 64 -18.82 -12.98 -7.70
C ALA A 64 -19.62 -14.27 -7.51
N GLY A 65 -19.13 -15.18 -6.67
CA GLY A 65 -19.79 -16.48 -6.44
C GLY A 65 -21.08 -16.42 -5.62
N LEU A 66 -21.28 -15.33 -4.86
CA LEU A 66 -22.43 -15.17 -3.96
C LEU A 66 -23.38 -14.06 -4.39
N GLY A 67 -22.92 -13.11 -5.21
CA GLY A 67 -23.72 -11.93 -5.59
C GLY A 67 -24.04 -10.99 -4.43
N VAL A 68 -23.39 -11.17 -3.26
CA VAL A 68 -23.62 -10.37 -2.05
C VAL A 68 -22.36 -9.59 -1.69
N ARG A 69 -22.58 -8.46 -0.99
CA ARG A 69 -21.45 -7.68 -0.44
C ARG A 69 -20.89 -8.36 0.79
N PRO A 70 -19.57 -8.32 1.00
CA PRO A 70 -19.00 -8.68 2.29
C PRO A 70 -19.61 -7.81 3.39
N GLY A 71 -19.95 -8.44 4.51
CA GLY A 71 -20.29 -7.73 5.75
C GLY A 71 -19.02 -7.32 6.48
N HIS A 72 -19.09 -6.23 7.24
CA HIS A 72 -18.03 -5.73 8.11
C HIS A 72 -18.48 -5.76 9.57
N PHE A 73 -17.55 -5.51 10.48
CA PHE A 73 -17.90 -5.21 11.88
C PHE A 73 -18.92 -4.08 11.94
N SER A 74 -19.85 -4.17 12.89
CA SER A 74 -20.74 -3.07 13.16
C SER A 74 -19.96 -1.85 13.69
N GLU A 75 -20.53 -0.69 13.47
CA GLU A 75 -20.01 0.55 14.02
C GLU A 75 -19.83 0.47 15.54
N ALA A 76 -20.80 -0.13 16.24
CA ALA A 76 -20.76 -0.29 17.69
C ALA A 76 -19.59 -1.17 18.16
N GLU A 77 -19.33 -2.28 17.48
CA GLU A 77 -18.20 -3.17 17.76
C GLU A 77 -16.87 -2.46 17.54
N TYR A 78 -16.73 -1.73 16.43
CA TYR A 78 -15.50 -1.01 16.12
C TYR A 78 -15.20 0.07 17.16
N TYR A 79 -16.19 0.92 17.51
CA TYR A 79 -15.98 2.01 18.45
C TYR A 79 -15.91 1.58 19.93
N ALA A 80 -16.30 0.36 20.25
CA ALA A 80 -16.08 -0.23 21.58
C ALA A 80 -14.63 -0.62 21.82
N ALA A 81 -13.82 -0.80 20.75
CA ALA A 81 -12.42 -1.17 20.90
C ALA A 81 -11.57 -0.03 21.51
N PRO A 82 -10.56 -0.37 22.35
CA PRO A 82 -9.69 0.62 22.95
C PRO A 82 -8.87 1.36 21.90
N ILE A 83 -8.65 2.67 22.12
CA ILE A 83 -7.85 3.50 21.23
C ILE A 83 -6.36 3.29 21.52
N VAL A 84 -5.59 2.98 20.45
CA VAL A 84 -4.13 3.00 20.45
C VAL A 84 -3.66 4.26 19.72
N ASN A 85 -2.98 5.14 20.45
CA ASN A 85 -2.52 6.42 19.93
C ASN A 85 -1.12 6.74 20.49
N LEU A 86 -0.15 5.84 20.18
CA LEU A 86 1.23 5.99 20.62
C LEU A 86 2.12 6.47 19.48
N ARG A 87 2.89 7.52 19.76
CA ARG A 87 3.89 8.05 18.84
C ARG A 87 5.10 7.13 18.80
N THR A 88 5.56 6.85 17.60
CA THR A 88 6.80 6.12 17.36
C THR A 88 7.88 7.05 16.83
N TYR A 89 9.14 6.61 16.96
CA TYR A 89 10.32 7.36 16.55
C TYR A 89 11.20 6.48 15.67
N PRO A 90 11.95 7.04 14.68
CA PRO A 90 12.87 6.25 13.87
C PRO A 90 13.89 5.49 14.69
N VAL A 91 14.27 4.31 14.25
CA VAL A 91 15.51 3.66 14.71
C VAL A 91 16.62 4.13 13.80
N TYR A 92 17.68 4.69 14.37
CA TYR A 92 18.87 5.06 13.63
C TYR A 92 19.89 3.93 13.62
N HIS A 93 20.60 3.78 12.52
CA HIS A 93 21.83 3.01 12.49
C HIS A 93 22.85 3.65 13.46
N PRO A 94 23.62 2.87 14.25
CA PRO A 94 24.46 3.41 15.31
C PRO A 94 25.44 4.52 14.88
N LYS A 95 25.92 4.48 13.64
CA LYS A 95 26.80 5.53 13.07
C LYS A 95 26.11 6.88 12.86
N PHE A 96 24.78 6.92 12.87
CA PHE A 96 23.96 8.11 12.62
C PHE A 96 23.04 8.48 13.78
N GLU A 97 22.99 7.64 14.82
CA GLU A 97 22.12 7.91 15.99
C GLU A 97 22.59 9.19 16.70
N PRO A 98 21.69 10.17 16.90
CA PRO A 98 22.04 11.37 17.65
C PRO A 98 22.47 11.04 19.09
N PRO A 99 23.41 11.80 19.69
CA PRO A 99 23.77 11.60 21.08
C PRO A 99 22.54 11.65 22.01
N ASP A 100 22.49 10.73 22.96
CA ASP A 100 21.44 10.62 23.99
C ASP A 100 20.02 10.44 23.40
N TYR A 101 19.89 9.95 22.16
CA TYR A 101 18.61 9.86 21.46
C TYR A 101 17.60 8.95 22.17
N ARG A 102 18.03 7.78 22.60
CA ARG A 102 17.14 6.80 23.28
C ARG A 102 16.74 7.31 24.68
N GLU A 103 17.65 7.95 25.39
CA GLU A 103 17.36 8.61 26.67
C GLU A 103 16.39 9.77 26.48
N TRP A 104 16.58 10.55 25.41
CA TRP A 104 15.62 11.60 25.05
C TRP A 104 14.24 11.03 24.77
N ILE A 105 14.11 9.96 23.96
CA ILE A 105 12.81 9.30 23.69
C ILE A 105 12.17 8.85 25.02
N LYS A 106 12.91 8.16 25.89
CA LYS A 106 12.40 7.73 27.20
C LYS A 106 11.91 8.90 28.03
N SER A 107 12.62 10.01 28.03
CA SER A 107 12.24 11.21 28.78
C SER A 107 10.95 11.86 28.29
N GLN A 108 10.56 11.63 27.04
CA GLN A 108 9.26 12.10 26.52
C GLN A 108 8.08 11.32 27.11
N GLY A 109 8.31 10.08 27.59
CA GLY A 109 7.23 9.18 27.98
C GLY A 109 6.32 8.80 26.82
N PRO A 110 5.17 8.15 27.09
CA PRO A 110 4.20 7.81 26.06
C PRO A 110 3.54 9.08 25.50
N GLN A 111 3.87 9.39 24.25
CA GLN A 111 3.30 10.54 23.53
C GLN A 111 2.17 10.08 22.61
N ARG A 112 1.20 10.96 22.36
CA ARG A 112 0.15 10.72 21.37
C ARG A 112 0.72 10.77 19.95
N LEU A 113 0.30 9.85 19.10
CA LEU A 113 0.66 9.82 17.68
C LEU A 113 0.17 11.08 16.97
N ILE A 114 -1.03 11.54 17.30
CA ILE A 114 -1.65 12.74 16.75
C ILE A 114 -2.30 13.58 17.85
N GLU A 115 -2.26 14.90 17.68
CA GLU A 115 -2.89 15.90 18.54
C GLU A 115 -3.84 16.76 17.70
N PRO A 116 -5.08 16.29 17.44
CA PRO A 116 -6.03 16.94 16.53
C PRO A 116 -6.30 18.40 16.86
N GLU A 117 -6.28 18.76 18.14
CA GLU A 117 -6.48 20.11 18.63
C GLU A 117 -5.41 21.12 18.15
N LYS A 118 -4.26 20.64 17.70
CA LYS A 118 -3.18 21.45 17.15
C LYS A 118 -3.28 21.64 15.63
N LEU A 119 -4.11 20.86 14.94
CA LEU A 119 -4.23 20.89 13.48
C LEU A 119 -5.19 22.01 13.06
N LYS A 120 -4.69 23.05 12.41
CA LYS A 120 -5.45 24.25 12.03
C LYS A 120 -5.67 24.35 10.53
N THR A 121 -4.76 23.81 9.74
CA THR A 121 -4.77 23.92 8.27
C THR A 121 -4.76 22.56 7.62
N LYS A 122 -5.13 22.51 6.34
CA LYS A 122 -5.02 21.29 5.55
C LYS A 122 -3.57 20.76 5.49
N ALA A 123 -2.59 21.66 5.50
CA ALA A 123 -1.18 21.28 5.53
C ALA A 123 -0.81 20.58 6.85
N ASP A 124 -1.34 21.06 7.99
CA ASP A 124 -1.12 20.41 9.28
C ASP A 124 -1.70 18.98 9.28
N TRP A 125 -2.91 18.82 8.74
CA TRP A 125 -3.54 17.50 8.60
C TRP A 125 -2.75 16.55 7.70
N ILE A 126 -2.25 17.04 6.57
CA ILE A 126 -1.42 16.23 5.66
C ILE A 126 -0.12 15.82 6.33
N GLU A 127 0.54 16.75 7.04
CA GLU A 127 1.79 16.44 7.75
C GLU A 127 1.54 15.47 8.92
N ALA A 128 0.47 15.65 9.69
CA ALA A 128 0.06 14.69 10.71
C ALA A 128 -0.21 13.31 10.09
N GLY A 129 -0.85 13.28 8.92
CA GLY A 129 -1.09 12.04 8.17
C GLY A 129 0.18 11.34 7.71
N ARG A 130 1.22 12.10 7.33
CA ARG A 130 2.55 11.55 7.05
C ARG A 130 3.13 10.87 8.30
N VAL A 131 3.09 11.55 9.44
CA VAL A 131 3.56 10.99 10.71
C VAL A 131 2.82 9.70 11.08
N VAL A 132 1.49 9.68 10.86
CA VAL A 132 0.68 8.48 11.09
C VAL A 132 1.09 7.36 10.15
N PHE A 133 1.20 7.62 8.86
CA PHE A 133 1.58 6.62 7.86
C PHE A 133 2.94 5.98 8.13
N GLU A 134 3.93 6.81 8.50
CA GLU A 134 5.29 6.36 8.79
C GLU A 134 5.43 5.70 10.17
N GLY A 135 4.58 6.07 11.12
CA GLY A 135 4.76 5.75 12.53
C GLY A 135 3.67 4.90 13.18
N LEU A 136 2.57 4.64 12.48
CA LEU A 136 1.54 3.74 13.00
C LEU A 136 2.13 2.34 13.14
N SER A 137 1.96 1.73 14.32
CA SER A 137 2.36 0.36 14.60
C SER A 137 1.15 -0.47 14.99
N SER A 138 1.20 -1.77 14.70
CA SER A 138 0.15 -2.69 15.10
C SER A 138 0.14 -2.88 16.62
N PRO A 139 -1.03 -2.88 17.26
CA PRO A 139 -1.14 -3.03 18.72
C PRO A 139 -0.50 -4.33 19.21
N GLY A 140 0.32 -4.22 20.27
CA GLY A 140 1.00 -5.38 20.85
C GLY A 140 2.21 -5.90 20.07
N PHE A 141 2.49 -5.32 18.90
CA PHE A 141 3.64 -5.65 18.07
C PHE A 141 4.86 -4.83 18.49
N SER A 142 5.36 -5.07 19.71
CA SER A 142 6.55 -4.40 20.21
C SER A 142 7.33 -5.30 21.17
N THR A 143 8.65 -5.13 21.20
CA THR A 143 9.54 -5.94 22.04
C THR A 143 10.60 -5.08 22.70
N SER A 144 11.02 -5.48 23.89
CA SER A 144 12.21 -4.98 24.59
C SER A 144 13.25 -6.11 24.78
N ASP A 145 13.20 -7.13 23.92
CA ASP A 145 14.14 -8.26 23.98
C ASP A 145 15.60 -7.73 23.95
N PRO A 146 16.43 -8.10 24.96
CA PRO A 146 17.82 -7.68 25.00
C PRO A 146 18.63 -8.03 23.76
N ALA A 147 18.35 -9.16 23.09
CA ALA A 147 19.03 -9.55 21.87
C ALA A 147 18.72 -8.61 20.69
N VAL A 148 17.45 -8.14 20.61
CA VAL A 148 17.03 -7.14 19.62
C VAL A 148 17.71 -5.80 19.89
N LEU A 149 17.76 -5.37 21.15
CA LEU A 149 18.41 -4.11 21.54
C LEU A 149 19.93 -4.17 21.28
N ALA A 150 20.56 -5.31 21.52
CA ALA A 150 21.96 -5.54 21.20
C ALA A 150 22.21 -5.47 19.68
N PHE A 151 21.41 -6.16 18.87
CA PHE A 151 21.47 -6.11 17.41
C PHE A 151 21.36 -4.68 16.88
N LEU A 152 20.39 -3.89 17.35
CA LEU A 152 20.18 -2.51 16.92
C LEU A 152 21.23 -1.53 17.45
N SER A 153 22.11 -1.98 18.34
CA SER A 153 23.26 -1.21 18.85
C SER A 153 24.57 -1.58 18.18
N ASP A 154 24.56 -2.59 17.31
CA ASP A 154 25.73 -3.11 16.61
C ASP A 154 25.66 -2.75 15.11
N ALA A 155 26.49 -1.79 14.70
CA ALA A 155 26.53 -1.33 13.32
C ALA A 155 26.94 -2.45 12.34
N ASP A 156 27.89 -3.28 12.74
CA ASP A 156 28.42 -4.35 11.89
C ASP A 156 27.40 -5.48 11.74
N ALA A 157 26.60 -5.75 12.78
CA ALA A 157 25.50 -6.72 12.71
C ALA A 157 24.39 -6.27 11.76
N ILE A 158 24.01 -4.98 11.79
CA ILE A 158 23.01 -4.41 10.87
C ILE A 158 23.53 -4.46 9.42
N GLU A 159 24.80 -4.07 9.20
CA GLU A 159 25.41 -4.10 7.87
C GLU A 159 25.56 -5.54 7.34
N ALA A 160 25.96 -6.48 8.19
CA ALA A 160 26.09 -7.90 7.83
C ALA A 160 24.74 -8.54 7.48
N HIS A 161 23.65 -8.09 8.11
CA HIS A 161 22.31 -8.52 7.79
C HIS A 161 21.75 -7.84 6.52
N ASP A 162 22.43 -6.84 5.96
CA ASP A 162 21.99 -6.05 4.80
C ASP A 162 20.62 -5.41 5.01
N ASP A 163 20.37 -4.89 6.22
CA ASP A 163 19.19 -4.10 6.50
C ASP A 163 19.25 -2.76 5.75
N ILE A 164 18.10 -2.29 5.30
CA ILE A 164 18.03 -1.03 4.55
C ILE A 164 18.33 0.12 5.49
N VAL A 165 19.47 0.77 5.28
CA VAL A 165 19.79 2.04 5.92
C VAL A 165 19.53 3.16 4.94
N THR A 166 18.58 4.04 5.28
CA THR A 166 18.21 5.17 4.43
C THR A 166 19.32 6.23 4.40
N LYS A 167 19.23 7.16 3.45
CA LYS A 167 20.14 8.30 3.35
C LYS A 167 20.20 9.15 4.64
N ASP A 168 19.09 9.19 5.37
CA ASP A 168 18.98 9.92 6.64
C ASP A 168 19.46 9.10 7.85
N GLY A 169 20.02 7.92 7.61
CA GLY A 169 20.60 7.04 8.63
C GLY A 169 19.58 6.20 9.41
N HIS A 170 18.32 6.12 8.97
CA HIS A 170 17.33 5.27 9.63
C HIS A 170 17.50 3.81 9.19
N VAL A 171 17.42 2.88 10.13
CA VAL A 171 17.21 1.46 9.84
C VAL A 171 15.74 1.29 9.50
N PHE A 172 15.47 1.08 8.22
CA PHE A 172 14.11 1.10 7.70
C PHE A 172 13.21 0.03 8.33
N SER A 173 11.94 0.38 8.48
CA SER A 173 10.88 -0.44 9.07
C SER A 173 10.87 -0.51 10.60
N TYR A 174 11.96 -0.26 11.30
CA TYR A 174 11.98 -0.33 12.76
C TYR A 174 11.72 1.05 13.39
N ARG A 175 10.97 1.03 14.51
CA ARG A 175 10.55 2.23 15.22
C ARG A 175 10.72 2.04 16.72
N TRP A 176 11.16 3.08 17.41
CA TRP A 176 11.09 3.15 18.86
C TRP A 176 9.69 3.56 19.30
N VAL A 177 9.21 3.01 20.39
CA VAL A 177 7.96 3.42 21.06
C VAL A 177 8.16 3.37 22.57
N VAL A 178 7.64 4.39 23.28
CA VAL A 178 7.51 4.32 24.75
C VAL A 178 6.09 3.86 25.03
N ASP A 179 5.96 2.73 25.68
CA ASP A 179 4.65 2.17 26.01
C ASP A 179 4.01 2.87 27.23
N GLN A 180 2.81 2.47 27.59
CA GLN A 180 2.07 3.07 28.71
C GLN A 180 2.73 2.84 30.08
N SER A 181 3.66 1.89 30.20
CA SER A 181 4.44 1.67 31.41
C SER A 181 5.68 2.57 31.48
N GLY A 182 6.00 3.31 30.40
CA GLY A 182 7.20 4.11 30.29
C GLY A 182 8.41 3.31 29.78
N GLU A 183 8.22 2.07 29.35
CA GLU A 183 9.29 1.24 28.80
C GLU A 183 9.54 1.57 27.32
N LEU A 184 10.83 1.69 26.95
CA LEU A 184 11.23 1.87 25.55
C LEU A 184 11.27 0.51 24.85
N LYS A 185 10.49 0.35 23.79
CA LYS A 185 10.38 -0.87 23.00
C LYS A 185 10.64 -0.60 21.53
N VAL A 186 10.95 -1.65 20.80
CA VAL A 186 11.04 -1.67 19.34
C VAL A 186 9.76 -2.21 18.76
N THR A 187 9.27 -1.58 17.70
CA THR A 187 8.14 -2.01 16.88
C THR A 187 8.47 -1.84 15.40
N SER A 188 7.59 -2.29 14.51
CA SER A 188 7.70 -2.01 13.08
C SER A 188 6.63 -1.03 12.62
N ALA A 189 6.93 -0.30 11.54
CA ALA A 189 5.94 0.52 10.87
C ALA A 189 4.93 -0.38 10.12
N ALA A 190 3.64 -0.19 10.38
CA ALA A 190 2.59 -0.98 9.74
C ALA A 190 2.44 -0.59 8.25
N CYS A 191 1.89 0.59 7.96
CA CYS A 191 1.62 1.03 6.58
C CYS A 191 2.89 1.23 5.76
N ALA A 192 3.87 1.95 6.31
CA ALA A 192 5.13 2.25 5.63
C ALA A 192 6.00 1.00 5.43
N GLY A 193 5.85 -0.03 6.27
CA GLY A 193 6.55 -1.30 6.14
C GLY A 193 6.26 -2.01 4.81
N CYS A 194 5.02 -1.96 4.33
CA CYS A 194 4.61 -2.54 3.06
C CYS A 194 4.62 -1.54 1.89
N HIS A 195 4.31 -0.26 2.15
CA HIS A 195 4.17 0.76 1.10
C HIS A 195 5.37 1.71 1.07
N HIS A 196 6.48 1.21 0.55
CA HIS A 196 7.72 1.96 0.36
C HIS A 196 8.48 1.51 -0.87
N LEU A 197 9.39 2.36 -1.32
CA LEU A 197 10.37 2.06 -2.35
C LEU A 197 11.70 2.70 -1.96
N VAL A 198 12.78 1.93 -2.05
CA VAL A 198 14.14 2.45 -1.94
C VAL A 198 14.69 2.66 -3.34
N LEU A 199 14.96 3.90 -3.68
CA LEU A 199 15.55 4.27 -4.97
C LEU A 199 17.04 3.90 -5.03
N PRO A 200 17.66 3.80 -6.23
CA PRO A 200 19.08 3.48 -6.35
C PRO A 200 20.03 4.41 -5.59
N ASP A 201 19.63 5.67 -5.36
CA ASP A 201 20.37 6.66 -4.56
C ASP A 201 20.11 6.53 -3.03
N LYS A 202 19.51 5.43 -2.60
CA LYS A 202 19.12 5.12 -1.21
C LYS A 202 18.09 6.08 -0.60
N ARG A 203 17.41 6.90 -1.40
CA ARG A 203 16.25 7.65 -0.93
C ARG A 203 15.07 6.70 -0.73
N LEU A 204 14.45 6.80 0.45
CA LEU A 204 13.21 6.13 0.76
C LEU A 204 12.03 6.97 0.24
N VAL A 205 11.11 6.34 -0.47
CA VAL A 205 9.86 6.95 -0.93
C VAL A 205 8.71 6.16 -0.35
N TYR A 206 7.85 6.83 0.39
CA TYR A 206 6.64 6.23 0.94
C TYR A 206 5.48 6.31 -0.05
N GLY A 207 4.66 5.27 -0.05
CA GLY A 207 3.47 5.13 -0.89
C GLY A 207 3.55 4.05 -1.96
N PRO A 208 4.65 3.88 -2.73
CA PRO A 208 4.76 2.76 -3.65
C PRO A 208 4.76 1.41 -2.92
N GLY A 209 4.30 0.37 -3.57
CA GLY A 209 4.65 -0.99 -3.16
C GLY A 209 6.11 -1.30 -3.54
N PRO A 210 6.76 -2.26 -2.89
CA PRO A 210 8.11 -2.68 -3.22
C PRO A 210 8.25 -3.01 -4.72
N GLY A 211 9.24 -2.41 -5.37
CA GLY A 211 9.44 -2.54 -6.82
C GLY A 211 10.27 -3.74 -7.23
N ASN A 212 10.98 -4.37 -6.32
CA ASN A 212 11.84 -5.51 -6.60
C ASN A 212 11.36 -6.74 -5.85
N PRO A 213 11.48 -7.94 -6.46
CA PRO A 213 11.33 -9.17 -5.71
C PRO A 213 12.34 -9.16 -4.56
N PRO A 214 12.01 -9.73 -3.38
CA PRO A 214 12.99 -9.89 -2.32
C PRO A 214 14.10 -10.79 -2.82
N GLN A 215 15.24 -10.65 -2.19
CA GLN A 215 16.30 -11.63 -2.35
C GLN A 215 15.79 -12.95 -1.74
N GLU A 216 15.65 -13.95 -2.60
CA GLU A 216 15.41 -15.33 -2.17
C GLU A 216 16.54 -15.67 -1.17
N ASP A 217 16.17 -16.32 -0.04
CA ASP A 217 17.08 -16.80 1.00
C ASP A 217 17.57 -15.80 2.07
N LYS A 218 17.06 -14.58 2.15
CA LYS A 218 17.42 -13.71 3.27
C LYS A 218 16.63 -14.14 4.54
N PRO A 219 17.31 -14.54 5.64
CA PRO A 219 16.64 -14.87 6.88
C PRO A 219 15.93 -13.63 7.44
N ALA A 220 14.83 -13.84 8.18
CA ALA A 220 14.19 -12.75 8.90
C ALA A 220 15.19 -12.09 9.86
N SER A 221 15.17 -10.76 9.96
CA SER A 221 16.03 -10.07 10.91
C SER A 221 15.71 -10.50 12.35
N PRO A 222 16.69 -10.43 13.28
CA PRO A 222 16.44 -10.70 14.69
C PRO A 222 15.30 -9.86 15.27
N VAL A 223 15.13 -8.63 14.78
CA VAL A 223 14.02 -7.73 15.17
C VAL A 223 12.69 -8.28 14.69
N MET A 224 12.60 -8.63 13.41
CA MET A 224 11.36 -9.17 12.85
C MET A 224 11.01 -10.52 13.48
N ALA A 225 12.00 -11.39 13.68
CA ALA A 225 11.78 -12.67 14.35
C ALA A 225 11.23 -12.49 15.78
N ALA A 226 11.78 -11.54 16.55
CA ALA A 226 11.29 -11.24 17.89
C ALA A 226 9.89 -10.58 17.87
N LEU A 227 9.61 -9.69 16.92
CA LEU A 227 8.27 -9.10 16.76
C LEU A 227 7.23 -10.16 16.41
N MET A 228 7.56 -11.10 15.52
CA MET A 228 6.70 -12.22 15.16
C MET A 228 6.51 -13.24 16.29
N ALA A 229 7.41 -13.27 17.26
CA ALA A 229 7.27 -14.10 18.48
C ALA A 229 6.46 -13.42 19.59
N THR A 230 5.97 -12.18 19.41
CA THR A 230 5.12 -11.53 20.42
C THR A 230 3.78 -12.25 20.56
N PRO A 231 3.15 -12.24 21.75
CA PRO A 231 1.81 -12.82 21.92
C PRO A 231 0.78 -12.27 20.94
N ALA A 232 0.85 -10.99 20.60
CA ALA A 232 -0.06 -10.39 19.63
C ALA A 232 0.17 -10.92 18.21
N ALA A 233 1.42 -11.11 17.79
CA ALA A 233 1.76 -11.72 16.51
C ALA A 233 1.32 -13.19 16.46
N ILE A 234 1.66 -13.94 17.49
CA ILE A 234 1.25 -15.35 17.62
C ILE A 234 -0.28 -15.46 17.56
N ALA A 235 -1.01 -14.60 18.27
CA ALA A 235 -2.46 -14.57 18.22
C ALA A 235 -3.01 -14.18 16.84
N SER A 236 -2.26 -13.39 16.06
CA SER A 236 -2.67 -12.94 14.71
C SER A 236 -2.34 -13.98 13.63
N PHE A 237 -1.21 -14.69 13.75
CA PHE A 237 -0.65 -15.53 12.68
C PHE A 237 -0.53 -17.02 13.03
N SER A 238 -0.58 -17.40 14.28
CA SER A 238 -0.35 -18.79 14.71
C SER A 238 -1.52 -19.34 15.51
N SER A 239 -1.89 -20.56 15.19
CA SER A 239 -2.79 -21.42 16.01
C SER A 239 -2.07 -22.06 17.19
N THR A 240 -0.75 -21.85 17.35
CA THR A 240 0.06 -22.56 18.35
C THR A 240 -0.19 -22.13 19.78
N ASP A 241 -0.97 -21.08 20.03
CA ASP A 241 -1.45 -20.81 21.38
C ASP A 241 -2.63 -21.73 21.73
N LYS A 242 -2.29 -22.97 22.09
CA LYS A 242 -3.22 -23.99 22.55
C LYS A 242 -4.06 -23.58 23.76
N ALA A 243 -3.68 -22.51 24.45
CA ALA A 243 -4.43 -21.96 25.57
C ALA A 243 -5.62 -21.10 25.10
N VAL A 244 -5.50 -20.45 23.92
CA VAL A 244 -6.54 -19.55 23.38
C VAL A 244 -7.50 -20.30 22.45
N VAL A 245 -7.02 -21.35 21.74
CA VAL A 245 -7.86 -22.15 20.82
C VAL A 245 -7.61 -23.66 21.03
N PRO A 246 -8.06 -24.24 22.15
CA PRO A 246 -7.69 -25.60 22.54
C PRO A 246 -8.27 -26.72 21.67
N ARG A 247 -9.01 -26.43 20.59
CA ARG A 247 -9.80 -27.45 19.86
C ARG A 247 -9.72 -27.39 18.33
N HIS A 248 -8.92 -26.47 17.77
CA HIS A 248 -8.86 -26.30 16.32
C HIS A 248 -7.43 -26.48 15.81
N SER A 249 -7.29 -27.30 14.77
CA SER A 249 -6.02 -27.51 14.10
C SER A 249 -5.57 -26.26 13.33
N GLU A 250 -4.29 -26.13 13.04
CA GLU A 250 -3.77 -25.08 12.17
C GLU A 250 -4.44 -25.09 10.80
N GLY A 251 -4.71 -26.30 10.26
CA GLY A 251 -5.40 -26.46 9.00
C GLY A 251 -6.79 -25.84 9.00
N GLU A 252 -7.57 -26.01 10.07
CA GLU A 252 -8.89 -25.38 10.21
C GLU A 252 -8.78 -23.85 10.31
N VAL A 253 -7.77 -23.34 11.02
CA VAL A 253 -7.52 -21.90 11.12
C VAL A 253 -7.19 -21.32 9.73
N PHE A 254 -6.26 -21.93 9.00
CA PHE A 254 -5.93 -21.49 7.64
C PHE A 254 -7.11 -21.58 6.69
N TYR A 255 -7.90 -22.65 6.76
CA TYR A 255 -9.12 -22.76 5.96
C TYR A 255 -10.12 -21.64 6.30
N SER A 256 -10.26 -21.27 7.57
CA SER A 256 -11.16 -20.19 7.97
C SER A 256 -10.74 -18.83 7.42
N TYR A 257 -9.44 -18.60 7.20
CA TYR A 257 -8.94 -17.36 6.59
C TYR A 257 -9.04 -17.35 5.07
N PHE A 258 -8.71 -18.46 4.42
CA PHE A 258 -8.53 -18.50 2.98
C PHE A 258 -9.57 -19.37 2.26
N GLY A 259 -10.25 -20.25 2.94
CA GLY A 259 -11.23 -21.16 2.35
C GLY A 259 -12.37 -20.43 1.66
N VAL A 260 -12.81 -20.97 0.54
CA VAL A 260 -13.86 -20.40 -0.32
C VAL A 260 -14.94 -21.46 -0.54
N PRO A 261 -15.73 -21.78 0.52
CA PRO A 261 -16.64 -22.94 0.51
C PRO A 261 -17.74 -22.88 -0.56
N TRP A 262 -17.96 -21.71 -1.18
CA TRP A 262 -18.89 -21.53 -2.31
C TRP A 262 -18.25 -21.77 -3.68
N VAL A 263 -16.93 -22.03 -3.74
CA VAL A 263 -16.20 -22.28 -4.99
C VAL A 263 -15.97 -23.78 -5.16
N ALA A 264 -16.46 -24.34 -6.28
CA ALA A 264 -16.21 -25.73 -6.59
C ALA A 264 -14.71 -25.99 -6.76
N GLY A 265 -14.21 -27.06 -6.13
CA GLY A 265 -12.78 -27.40 -6.15
C GLY A 265 -11.91 -26.40 -5.38
N ASP A 266 -12.41 -25.84 -4.29
CA ASP A 266 -11.65 -24.96 -3.40
C ASP A 266 -10.29 -25.55 -3.02
N GLN A 267 -9.22 -24.90 -3.46
CA GLN A 267 -7.85 -25.36 -3.25
C GLN A 267 -7.43 -25.33 -1.78
N HIS A 268 -8.11 -24.52 -0.95
CA HIS A 268 -7.83 -24.40 0.49
C HIS A 268 -8.47 -25.53 1.31
N ALA A 269 -9.47 -26.24 0.75
CA ALA A 269 -10.21 -27.28 1.47
C ALA A 269 -9.31 -28.36 2.06
N ARG A 270 -8.17 -28.63 1.42
CA ARG A 270 -7.19 -29.61 1.90
C ARG A 270 -6.59 -29.26 3.26
N PHE A 271 -6.43 -27.98 3.59
CA PHE A 271 -5.86 -27.56 4.87
C PHE A 271 -6.74 -27.99 6.05
N LYS A 272 -8.05 -28.07 5.84
CA LYS A 272 -9.00 -28.50 6.89
C LYS A 272 -8.76 -29.94 7.37
N THR A 273 -8.11 -30.76 6.56
CA THR A 273 -7.86 -32.18 6.84
C THR A 273 -6.38 -32.54 7.03
N MET A 274 -5.48 -31.56 6.87
CA MET A 274 -4.05 -31.74 7.12
C MET A 274 -3.76 -31.73 8.63
N SER A 275 -2.69 -32.42 9.04
CA SER A 275 -2.15 -32.27 10.39
C SER A 275 -1.53 -30.87 10.56
N ASP A 276 -1.38 -30.42 11.81
CA ASP A 276 -0.76 -29.12 12.08
C ASP A 276 0.70 -29.06 11.58
N GLU A 277 1.43 -30.16 11.73
CA GLU A 277 2.80 -30.30 11.22
C GLU A 277 2.86 -30.20 9.70
N ASP A 278 1.90 -30.84 9.00
CA ASP A 278 1.83 -30.80 7.54
C ASP A 278 1.48 -29.40 7.03
N VAL A 279 0.59 -28.66 7.72
CA VAL A 279 0.26 -27.28 7.35
C VAL A 279 1.48 -26.39 7.51
N VAL A 280 2.18 -26.46 8.65
CA VAL A 280 3.41 -25.70 8.89
C VAL A 280 4.47 -26.05 7.84
N ALA A 281 4.70 -27.34 7.57
CA ALA A 281 5.64 -27.82 6.58
C ALA A 281 5.27 -27.31 5.17
N TRP A 282 3.97 -27.29 4.84
CA TRP A 282 3.51 -26.80 3.54
C TRP A 282 3.85 -25.32 3.36
N PHE A 283 3.55 -24.47 4.35
CA PHE A 283 3.86 -23.03 4.28
C PHE A 283 5.37 -22.76 4.30
N SER A 284 6.15 -23.54 5.06
CA SER A 284 7.61 -23.41 5.11
C SER A 284 8.31 -23.87 3.84
N ASN A 285 7.75 -24.85 3.13
CA ASN A 285 8.35 -25.46 1.93
C ASN A 285 7.82 -24.88 0.61
N ASN A 286 6.81 -24.00 0.66
CA ASN A 286 6.24 -23.41 -0.53
C ASN A 286 6.39 -21.91 -0.46
N GLU A 287 6.91 -21.33 -1.51
CA GLU A 287 6.94 -19.89 -1.71
C GLU A 287 5.51 -19.39 -1.93
N THR A 288 4.84 -18.96 -0.84
CA THR A 288 3.47 -18.46 -0.89
C THR A 288 3.42 -16.98 -1.20
N GLU A 289 4.49 -16.26 -0.83
CA GLU A 289 4.63 -14.83 -1.02
C GLU A 289 6.03 -14.50 -1.51
N LEU A 290 6.11 -13.51 -2.38
CA LEU A 290 7.34 -12.88 -2.81
C LEU A 290 7.26 -11.41 -2.37
N GLY A 291 8.36 -10.78 -1.95
CA GLY A 291 8.30 -9.37 -1.59
C GLY A 291 7.67 -8.53 -2.68
N GLY A 292 6.75 -7.69 -2.28
CA GLY A 292 5.88 -6.96 -3.18
C GLY A 292 4.60 -7.68 -3.58
N THR A 293 4.41 -8.94 -3.17
CA THR A 293 3.13 -9.68 -3.27
C THR A 293 2.69 -10.18 -1.90
N GLU A 294 1.41 -10.44 -1.74
CA GLU A 294 0.84 -10.81 -0.45
C GLU A 294 -0.43 -11.63 -0.57
N ALA A 295 -0.55 -12.66 0.28
CA ALA A 295 -1.74 -13.51 0.41
C ALA A 295 -2.59 -13.09 1.63
N ARG A 296 -2.86 -11.81 1.83
CA ARG A 296 -3.59 -11.31 3.01
C ARG A 296 -4.87 -12.06 3.31
N LEU A 297 -5.31 -11.93 4.56
CA LEU A 297 -6.62 -12.39 5.02
C LEU A 297 -7.70 -12.05 4.00
N ASN A 298 -8.59 -12.98 3.73
CA ASN A 298 -9.57 -12.95 2.64
C ASN A 298 -8.97 -13.04 1.21
N GLY A 299 -7.65 -13.13 1.05
CA GLY A 299 -6.97 -13.46 -0.20
C GLY A 299 -6.80 -14.97 -0.40
N SER A 300 -5.60 -15.37 -0.84
CA SER A 300 -5.24 -16.78 -1.02
C SER A 300 -3.73 -16.93 -1.17
N PRO A 301 -3.09 -17.92 -0.54
CA PRO A 301 -1.68 -18.25 -0.83
C PRO A 301 -1.48 -18.79 -2.25
N PHE A 302 -2.54 -19.24 -2.92
CA PHE A 302 -2.50 -19.70 -4.31
C PHE A 302 -2.69 -18.58 -5.33
N TYR A 303 -3.28 -17.47 -4.93
CA TYR A 303 -3.63 -16.32 -5.78
C TYR A 303 -3.32 -15.04 -5.04
N THR A 304 -2.03 -14.76 -4.88
CA THR A 304 -1.55 -13.55 -4.20
C THR A 304 -1.91 -12.30 -4.98
N THR A 305 -1.83 -11.16 -4.32
CA THR A 305 -1.97 -9.87 -4.95
C THR A 305 -0.70 -9.05 -4.76
N ARG A 306 -0.35 -8.28 -5.77
CA ARG A 306 0.74 -7.32 -5.66
C ARG A 306 0.37 -6.21 -4.65
N ILE A 307 1.32 -5.81 -3.80
CA ILE A 307 1.16 -4.66 -2.91
C ILE A 307 0.91 -3.42 -3.79
N ALA A 308 -0.17 -2.72 -3.49
CA ALA A 308 -0.63 -1.61 -4.31
C ALA A 308 0.30 -0.39 -4.18
N ASP A 309 0.63 0.24 -5.31
CA ASP A 309 1.19 1.58 -5.30
C ASP A 309 0.11 2.59 -4.86
N LEU A 310 0.37 3.39 -3.82
CA LEU A 310 -0.57 4.39 -3.30
C LEU A 310 -0.35 5.78 -3.90
N LEU A 311 0.72 6.01 -4.68
CA LEU A 311 0.93 7.29 -5.34
C LEU A 311 -0.17 7.54 -6.37
N GLY A 312 -0.77 8.71 -6.34
CA GLY A 312 -1.90 9.07 -7.19
C GLY A 312 -3.20 8.29 -6.87
N VAL A 313 -3.34 7.74 -5.67
CA VAL A 313 -4.53 6.97 -5.27
C VAL A 313 -5.83 7.78 -5.36
N ARG A 314 -5.79 9.10 -5.20
CA ARG A 314 -6.95 10.00 -5.35
C ARG A 314 -7.61 9.93 -6.73
N HIS A 315 -6.87 9.47 -7.74
CA HIS A 315 -7.38 9.36 -9.12
C HIS A 315 -8.00 7.99 -9.42
N ARG A 316 -8.04 7.07 -8.46
CA ARG A 316 -8.55 5.71 -8.62
C ARG A 316 -9.94 5.60 -8.03
N ARG A 317 -10.87 4.97 -8.76
CA ARG A 317 -12.26 4.75 -8.31
C ARG A 317 -12.43 3.53 -7.41
N TYR A 318 -11.47 2.60 -7.45
CA TYR A 318 -11.55 1.34 -6.73
C TYR A 318 -10.24 1.02 -6.03
N LEU A 319 -10.36 0.42 -4.86
CA LEU A 319 -9.27 -0.15 -4.08
C LEU A 319 -9.09 -1.63 -4.43
N ASP A 320 -7.89 -2.16 -4.16
CA ASP A 320 -7.47 -3.51 -4.49
C ASP A 320 -7.42 -3.82 -6.01
N ALA A 321 -6.74 -4.92 -6.39
CA ALA A 321 -6.63 -5.35 -7.79
C ALA A 321 -7.98 -5.78 -8.37
N THR A 322 -8.80 -6.43 -7.53
CA THR A 322 -10.14 -6.92 -7.89
C THR A 322 -11.27 -5.94 -7.58
N ALA A 323 -10.95 -4.69 -7.28
CA ALA A 323 -11.95 -3.66 -6.98
C ALA A 323 -12.88 -4.04 -5.81
N THR A 324 -12.32 -4.57 -4.73
CA THR A 324 -13.09 -5.04 -3.57
C THR A 324 -13.91 -3.93 -2.92
N HIS A 325 -13.42 -2.68 -2.99
CA HIS A 325 -14.06 -1.52 -2.37
C HIS A 325 -14.00 -0.28 -3.28
N ALA A 326 -14.97 0.58 -3.12
CA ALA A 326 -14.96 1.90 -3.75
C ALA A 326 -13.89 2.80 -3.12
N ASN A 327 -13.41 3.78 -3.89
CA ASN A 327 -12.53 4.85 -3.44
C ASN A 327 -13.17 6.20 -3.78
N ARG A 328 -13.98 6.71 -2.88
CA ARG A 328 -14.80 7.92 -3.06
C ARG A 328 -14.14 9.16 -2.44
N GLY A 329 -13.27 8.95 -1.45
CA GLY A 329 -12.61 10.00 -0.69
C GLY A 329 -11.49 9.47 0.21
N PRO A 330 -10.76 10.34 0.91
CA PRO A 330 -9.71 9.95 1.86
C PRO A 330 -10.25 9.05 2.98
N GLU A 331 -11.56 9.13 3.28
CA GLU A 331 -12.24 8.29 4.26
C GLU A 331 -12.24 6.82 3.85
N ASP A 332 -12.39 6.54 2.56
CA ASP A 332 -12.39 5.17 2.06
C ASP A 332 -11.00 4.53 2.14
N ILE A 333 -9.92 5.31 1.93
CA ILE A 333 -8.55 4.84 2.20
C ILE A 333 -8.34 4.59 3.70
N ALA A 334 -8.86 5.47 4.56
CA ALA A 334 -8.82 5.29 6.01
C ALA A 334 -9.55 4.00 6.43
N ARG A 335 -10.76 3.76 5.91
CA ARG A 335 -11.52 2.51 6.11
C ARG A 335 -10.76 1.28 5.64
N TYR A 336 -10.11 1.38 4.47
CA TYR A 336 -9.33 0.27 3.95
C TYR A 336 -8.11 -0.03 4.84
N GLY A 337 -7.47 1.00 5.40
CA GLY A 337 -6.41 0.84 6.41
C GLY A 337 -6.92 0.12 7.66
N ILE A 338 -8.16 0.41 8.11
CA ILE A 338 -8.78 -0.32 9.23
C ILE A 338 -8.94 -1.82 8.90
N LEU A 339 -9.41 -2.15 7.70
CA LEU A 339 -9.53 -3.56 7.29
C LEU A 339 -8.19 -4.28 7.29
N VAL A 340 -7.12 -3.56 6.96
CA VAL A 340 -5.78 -4.12 6.90
C VAL A 340 -5.19 -4.36 8.29
N GLU A 341 -5.43 -3.44 9.23
CA GLU A 341 -4.72 -3.43 10.51
C GLU A 341 -5.57 -3.87 11.71
N TYR A 342 -6.88 -3.70 11.64
CA TYR A 342 -7.72 -3.82 12.84
C TYR A 342 -8.99 -4.64 12.69
N ALA A 343 -9.47 -4.88 11.47
CA ALA A 343 -10.84 -5.36 11.26
C ALA A 343 -10.98 -6.32 10.08
N ASP A 344 -10.10 -7.28 9.95
CA ASP A 344 -10.04 -8.24 8.83
C ASP A 344 -11.18 -9.27 8.83
N ASN A 345 -12.30 -8.96 9.44
CA ASN A 345 -13.42 -9.87 9.54
C ASN A 345 -14.50 -9.57 8.50
N PHE A 346 -14.78 -10.55 7.66
CA PHE A 346 -15.85 -10.46 6.68
C PHE A 346 -16.87 -11.58 6.84
N VAL A 347 -18.14 -11.20 6.73
CA VAL A 347 -19.24 -12.13 6.54
C VAL A 347 -19.56 -12.20 5.07
N PHE A 348 -19.50 -13.39 4.50
CA PHE A 348 -19.79 -13.62 3.07
C PHE A 348 -21.15 -14.34 2.92
N GLY A 349 -22.22 -13.58 2.94
CA GLY A 349 -23.59 -14.15 2.84
C GLY A 349 -23.85 -15.18 3.96
N PRO A 350 -24.16 -16.44 3.60
CA PRO A 350 -24.37 -17.50 4.59
C PRO A 350 -23.08 -18.01 5.24
N HIS A 351 -21.90 -17.67 4.70
CA HIS A 351 -20.61 -18.14 5.17
C HIS A 351 -20.02 -17.18 6.18
N LYS A 352 -19.85 -17.67 7.41
CA LYS A 352 -19.18 -16.95 8.49
C LYS A 352 -17.80 -17.54 8.73
N LEU A 353 -16.90 -16.73 9.22
CA LEU A 353 -15.64 -17.25 9.74
C LEU A 353 -15.91 -18.07 11.00
N GLU A 354 -15.21 -19.19 11.14
CA GLU A 354 -15.47 -20.17 12.20
C GLU A 354 -14.91 -19.77 13.58
N PHE A 355 -14.10 -18.68 13.63
CA PHE A 355 -13.42 -18.22 14.86
C PHE A 355 -13.77 -16.77 15.23
N PRO A 356 -14.98 -16.50 15.70
CA PRO A 356 -15.43 -15.14 16.03
C PRO A 356 -14.58 -14.45 17.11
N GLU A 357 -13.93 -15.20 18.00
CA GLU A 357 -13.06 -14.63 19.03
C GLU A 357 -11.80 -13.98 18.48
N ARG A 358 -11.23 -14.54 17.40
CA ARG A 358 -10.06 -13.96 16.71
C ARG A 358 -10.39 -12.76 15.84
N MET A 359 -11.67 -12.55 15.60
CA MET A 359 -12.18 -11.57 14.66
C MET A 359 -12.73 -10.34 15.37
N LYS A 360 -12.49 -10.22 16.66
CA LYS A 360 -12.86 -9.03 17.43
C LYS A 360 -11.87 -7.91 17.10
N VAL A 361 -12.39 -6.71 16.94
CA VAL A 361 -11.56 -5.53 16.90
C VAL A 361 -10.98 -5.33 18.29
N THR A 362 -9.70 -5.66 18.46
CA THR A 362 -9.03 -5.62 19.77
C THR A 362 -8.49 -4.24 20.10
N ALA A 363 -8.28 -3.41 19.09
CA ALA A 363 -7.83 -2.03 19.22
C ALA A 363 -8.20 -1.23 17.98
N ARG A 364 -8.13 0.09 18.04
CA ARG A 364 -8.29 0.98 16.89
C ARG A 364 -7.41 2.22 17.01
N ALA A 365 -7.07 2.85 15.90
CA ALA A 365 -6.51 4.19 15.91
C ALA A 365 -7.62 5.25 16.03
N PRO A 366 -7.30 6.49 16.48
CA PRO A 366 -8.24 7.61 16.41
C PRO A 366 -8.71 7.87 14.97
N ASP A 367 -9.97 8.26 14.81
CA ASP A 367 -10.51 8.62 13.48
C ASP A 367 -9.73 9.76 12.85
N GLU A 368 -9.29 10.74 13.66
CA GLU A 368 -8.46 11.85 13.20
C GLU A 368 -7.11 11.39 12.64
N ALA A 369 -6.49 10.38 13.26
CA ALA A 369 -5.24 9.81 12.76
C ALA A 369 -5.44 9.14 11.40
N LEU A 370 -6.50 8.34 11.27
CA LEU A 370 -6.84 7.63 10.05
C LEU A 370 -7.25 8.59 8.93
N TYR A 371 -8.02 9.63 9.25
CA TYR A 371 -8.41 10.65 8.29
C TYR A 371 -7.23 11.48 7.81
N ALA A 372 -6.36 11.90 8.75
CA ALA A 372 -5.12 12.59 8.39
C ALA A 372 -4.25 11.75 7.46
N MET A 373 -4.11 10.44 7.74
CA MET A 373 -3.42 9.49 6.86
C MET A 373 -4.07 9.42 5.48
N GLY A 374 -5.40 9.37 5.41
CA GLY A 374 -6.14 9.41 4.16
C GLY A 374 -5.85 10.68 3.35
N LEU A 375 -5.85 11.85 4.00
CA LEU A 375 -5.50 13.14 3.37
C LEU A 375 -4.06 13.16 2.88
N TYR A 376 -3.12 12.61 3.65
CA TYR A 376 -1.72 12.47 3.23
C TYR A 376 -1.61 11.60 1.97
N LEU A 377 -2.20 10.41 1.97
CA LEU A 377 -2.18 9.52 0.82
C LEU A 377 -2.84 10.14 -0.42
N TYR A 378 -3.90 10.92 -0.24
CA TYR A 378 -4.54 11.68 -1.32
C TYR A 378 -3.69 12.86 -1.83
N SER A 379 -2.71 13.31 -1.06
CA SER A 379 -1.77 14.34 -1.50
C SER A 379 -0.60 13.79 -2.33
N LEU A 380 -0.36 12.48 -2.29
CA LEU A 380 0.76 11.86 -2.98
C LEU A 380 0.52 11.75 -4.49
N GLU A 381 1.52 12.14 -5.25
CA GLU A 381 1.53 12.01 -6.71
C GLU A 381 2.60 11.02 -7.18
N PRO A 382 2.41 10.35 -8.32
CA PRO A 382 3.43 9.53 -8.94
C PRO A 382 4.73 10.32 -9.13
N LEU A 383 5.86 9.66 -8.87
CA LEU A 383 7.17 10.28 -9.05
C LEU A 383 7.39 10.65 -10.52
N PRO A 384 7.98 11.82 -10.81
CA PRO A 384 8.37 12.15 -12.16
C PRO A 384 9.41 11.17 -12.67
N SER A 385 9.23 10.73 -13.91
CA SER A 385 10.14 9.78 -14.52
C SER A 385 11.51 10.43 -14.80
N PRO A 386 12.62 9.72 -14.52
CA PRO A 386 13.95 10.16 -14.96
C PRO A 386 14.22 9.86 -16.44
N HIS A 387 13.36 9.08 -17.10
CA HIS A 387 13.53 8.73 -18.51
C HIS A 387 13.11 9.88 -19.43
N PRO A 388 13.95 10.29 -20.39
CA PRO A 388 13.64 11.42 -21.26
C PRO A 388 12.55 11.05 -22.27
N PHE A 389 11.67 11.99 -22.56
CA PHE A 389 10.71 11.88 -23.65
C PHE A 389 11.39 12.25 -24.98
N ASN A 390 12.30 11.37 -25.44
CA ASN A 390 13.08 11.51 -26.68
C ASN A 390 12.33 10.97 -27.90
N GLU A 391 12.98 10.96 -29.08
CA GLU A 391 12.39 10.48 -30.34
C GLU A 391 11.87 9.03 -30.26
N GLN A 392 12.60 8.17 -29.55
CA GLN A 392 12.17 6.78 -29.33
C GLN A 392 10.88 6.72 -28.51
N ALA A 393 10.79 7.49 -27.42
CA ALA A 393 9.57 7.57 -26.61
C ALA A 393 8.41 8.21 -27.38
N GLN A 394 8.67 9.23 -28.22
CA GLN A 394 7.65 9.82 -29.11
C GLN A 394 7.11 8.80 -30.13
N ARG A 395 7.99 7.98 -30.72
CA ARG A 395 7.56 6.85 -31.56
C ARG A 395 6.71 5.87 -30.75
N GLY A 396 7.14 5.54 -29.53
CA GLY A 396 6.40 4.65 -28.62
C GLY A 396 5.02 5.17 -28.25
N GLN A 397 4.86 6.48 -28.06
CA GLN A 397 3.55 7.10 -27.85
C GLN A 397 2.61 6.88 -29.04
N LYS A 398 3.09 7.07 -30.27
CA LYS A 398 2.29 6.84 -31.47
C LYS A 398 1.87 5.37 -31.59
N ILE A 399 2.75 4.45 -31.24
CA ILE A 399 2.45 3.02 -31.20
C ILE A 399 1.39 2.73 -30.13
N PHE A 400 1.53 3.30 -28.94
CA PHE A 400 0.55 3.18 -27.84
C PHE A 400 -0.85 3.62 -28.27
N GLU A 401 -0.95 4.71 -29.03
CA GLU A 401 -2.22 5.21 -29.57
C GLU A 401 -2.73 4.29 -30.70
N ALA A 402 -1.88 3.86 -31.63
CA ALA A 402 -2.24 3.02 -32.77
C ALA A 402 -2.70 1.61 -32.35
N GLU A 403 -2.09 1.05 -31.30
CA GLU A 403 -2.47 -0.26 -30.72
C GLU A 403 -3.77 -0.19 -29.89
N GLY A 404 -4.38 1.00 -29.77
CA GLY A 404 -5.62 1.20 -29.02
C GLY A 404 -5.47 1.09 -27.49
N CYS A 405 -4.25 1.22 -26.96
CA CYS A 405 -4.00 1.17 -25.52
C CYS A 405 -4.75 2.28 -24.75
N THR A 406 -4.98 3.43 -25.41
CA THR A 406 -5.69 4.59 -24.88
C THR A 406 -7.17 4.31 -24.55
N GLU A 407 -7.79 3.28 -25.11
CA GLU A 407 -9.17 2.89 -24.80
C GLU A 407 -9.34 2.52 -23.31
N CYS A 408 -8.31 1.89 -22.74
CA CYS A 408 -8.27 1.49 -21.33
C CYS A 408 -7.37 2.41 -20.51
N HIS A 409 -6.24 2.79 -21.06
CA HIS A 409 -5.21 3.61 -20.41
C HIS A 409 -5.27 5.06 -20.91
N THR A 410 -6.39 5.73 -20.62
CA THR A 410 -6.70 7.09 -21.09
C THR A 410 -5.85 8.14 -20.37
N PRO A 411 -5.12 9.02 -21.10
CA PRO A 411 -4.41 10.16 -20.50
C PRO A 411 -5.38 11.13 -19.78
N PRO A 412 -4.93 11.96 -18.81
CA PRO A 412 -3.53 12.12 -18.37
C PRO A 412 -3.13 11.13 -17.25
N ILE A 413 -4.07 10.40 -16.66
CA ILE A 413 -3.82 9.45 -15.58
C ILE A 413 -3.56 8.03 -16.10
N TYR A 414 -3.68 7.81 -17.41
CA TYR A 414 -3.47 6.53 -18.09
C TYR A 414 -4.27 5.38 -17.48
N THR A 415 -5.52 5.66 -17.14
CA THR A 415 -6.60 4.72 -16.83
C THR A 415 -7.95 5.38 -17.11
N ASN A 416 -8.92 4.61 -17.58
CA ASN A 416 -10.31 5.06 -17.67
C ASN A 416 -11.11 4.73 -16.40
N ASN A 417 -10.46 4.17 -15.36
CA ASN A 417 -11.08 3.73 -14.10
C ASN A 417 -12.21 2.70 -14.26
N LYS A 418 -12.28 1.98 -15.38
CA LYS A 418 -13.26 0.91 -15.57
C LYS A 418 -12.76 -0.42 -15.01
N LEU A 419 -13.70 -1.34 -14.87
CA LEU A 419 -13.46 -2.73 -14.50
C LEU A 419 -13.47 -3.62 -15.74
N VAL A 420 -12.70 -4.69 -15.71
CA VAL A 420 -12.70 -5.74 -16.73
C VAL A 420 -13.19 -7.03 -16.09
N ALA A 421 -14.19 -7.67 -16.67
CA ALA A 421 -14.66 -8.96 -16.20
C ALA A 421 -13.58 -10.04 -16.41
N ALA A 422 -13.31 -10.81 -15.37
CA ALA A 422 -12.39 -11.94 -15.43
C ALA A 422 -12.90 -13.01 -16.42
N PRO A 423 -12.01 -13.81 -17.03
CA PRO A 423 -12.43 -14.96 -17.85
C PRO A 423 -13.35 -15.89 -17.04
N GLY A 424 -14.46 -16.30 -17.67
CA GLY A 424 -15.48 -17.15 -17.04
C GLY A 424 -16.49 -16.41 -16.17
N PHE A 425 -16.31 -15.12 -15.91
CA PHE A 425 -17.30 -14.32 -15.19
C PHE A 425 -18.24 -13.59 -16.15
N VAL A 426 -19.55 -13.73 -15.90
CA VAL A 426 -20.60 -12.98 -16.59
C VAL A 426 -21.18 -11.97 -15.60
N PRO A 427 -20.97 -10.67 -15.83
CA PRO A 427 -21.54 -9.64 -14.97
C PRO A 427 -23.08 -9.76 -14.90
N PRO A 428 -23.68 -9.73 -13.71
CA PRO A 428 -25.12 -9.73 -13.57
C PRO A 428 -25.73 -8.47 -14.21
N VAL A 429 -26.70 -8.65 -15.11
CA VAL A 429 -27.33 -7.52 -15.84
C VAL A 429 -28.28 -6.74 -14.94
N ASP A 430 -28.95 -7.42 -14.00
CA ASP A 430 -30.05 -6.88 -13.21
C ASP A 430 -29.77 -6.75 -11.70
N ASN A 431 -28.51 -6.82 -11.30
CA ASN A 431 -28.18 -6.66 -9.88
C ASN A 431 -27.99 -5.18 -9.52
N PRO A 432 -28.88 -4.58 -8.70
CA PRO A 432 -28.76 -3.17 -8.30
C PRO A 432 -27.41 -2.84 -7.65
N ALA A 433 -26.75 -3.83 -7.02
CA ALA A 433 -25.43 -3.65 -6.41
C ALA A 433 -24.32 -3.52 -7.45
N THR A 434 -24.47 -4.09 -8.65
CA THR A 434 -23.50 -4.03 -9.75
C THR A 434 -23.80 -2.98 -10.80
N GLN A 435 -25.02 -2.45 -10.87
CA GLN A 435 -25.39 -1.38 -11.80
C GLN A 435 -24.56 -0.10 -11.67
N ARG A 436 -23.89 0.09 -10.53
CA ARG A 436 -23.00 1.23 -10.29
C ARG A 436 -21.56 1.00 -10.76
N LEU A 437 -21.23 -0.20 -11.21
CA LEU A 437 -19.90 -0.55 -11.66
C LEU A 437 -19.75 -0.19 -13.15
N ASP A 438 -18.72 0.57 -13.45
CA ASP A 438 -18.39 0.93 -14.83
C ASP A 438 -17.50 -0.17 -15.43
N VAL A 439 -18.12 -1.10 -16.16
CA VAL A 439 -17.48 -2.28 -16.72
C VAL A 439 -17.16 -2.06 -18.19
N SER A 440 -15.91 -2.33 -18.56
CA SER A 440 -15.45 -2.33 -19.95
C SER A 440 -16.02 -3.54 -20.70
N ILE A 441 -16.46 -3.32 -21.93
CA ILE A 441 -16.82 -4.41 -22.84
C ILE A 441 -15.61 -5.21 -23.32
N ARG A 442 -14.42 -4.60 -23.31
CA ARG A 442 -13.16 -5.23 -23.71
C ARG A 442 -12.66 -6.15 -22.62
N ARG A 443 -12.33 -7.37 -22.96
CA ARG A 443 -11.76 -8.36 -22.04
C ARG A 443 -10.27 -8.53 -22.33
N VAL A 444 -9.47 -8.69 -21.28
CA VAL A 444 -8.00 -8.83 -21.39
C VAL A 444 -7.51 -10.27 -21.22
N GLY A 445 -8.36 -11.17 -20.74
CA GLY A 445 -8.05 -12.60 -20.65
C GLY A 445 -7.00 -12.97 -19.59
N THR A 446 -6.75 -12.12 -18.59
CA THR A 446 -5.79 -12.40 -17.51
C THR A 446 -6.27 -13.56 -16.62
N ASP A 447 -5.36 -14.12 -15.82
CA ASP A 447 -5.68 -15.21 -14.88
C ASP A 447 -6.91 -14.86 -14.02
N PRO A 448 -7.96 -15.70 -13.99
CA PRO A 448 -9.17 -15.43 -13.25
C PRO A 448 -9.10 -15.80 -11.76
N GLY A 449 -8.01 -16.42 -11.31
CA GLY A 449 -7.93 -17.05 -9.99
C GLY A 449 -8.24 -16.11 -8.84
N LEU A 450 -7.54 -14.98 -8.77
CA LEU A 450 -7.78 -13.97 -7.72
C LEU A 450 -9.22 -13.42 -7.77
N ALA A 451 -9.75 -13.16 -8.96
CA ALA A 451 -11.07 -12.57 -9.14
C ALA A 451 -12.24 -13.54 -8.91
N LEU A 452 -12.02 -14.86 -8.99
CA LEU A 452 -13.09 -15.87 -8.91
C LEU A 452 -12.92 -16.87 -7.75
N LYS A 453 -11.68 -17.11 -7.29
CA LYS A 453 -11.36 -18.23 -6.39
C LYS A 453 -10.81 -17.77 -5.05
N THR A 454 -11.07 -16.53 -4.67
CA THR A 454 -10.68 -15.97 -3.36
C THR A 454 -11.83 -15.23 -2.72
N ARG A 455 -11.73 -14.92 -1.44
CA ARG A 455 -12.70 -14.07 -0.75
C ARG A 455 -12.65 -12.61 -1.21
N LYS A 456 -11.59 -12.20 -1.93
CA LYS A 456 -11.49 -10.92 -2.66
C LYS A 456 -12.05 -11.02 -4.09
N GLY A 457 -12.69 -12.12 -4.43
CA GLY A 457 -13.16 -12.44 -5.76
C GLY A 457 -14.46 -11.73 -6.12
N THR A 458 -14.36 -10.53 -6.68
CA THR A 458 -15.50 -9.75 -7.18
C THR A 458 -15.95 -10.13 -8.59
N GLY A 459 -15.18 -10.96 -9.29
CA GLY A 459 -15.37 -11.25 -10.72
C GLY A 459 -14.69 -10.26 -11.65
N TYR A 460 -14.09 -9.20 -11.12
CA TYR A 460 -13.51 -8.12 -11.91
C TYR A 460 -12.04 -7.87 -11.56
N TYR A 461 -11.34 -7.25 -12.51
CA TYR A 461 -10.08 -6.55 -12.29
C TYR A 461 -10.24 -5.08 -12.66
N LYS A 462 -9.68 -4.17 -11.88
CA LYS A 462 -9.62 -2.75 -12.25
C LYS A 462 -8.55 -2.52 -13.31
N ILE A 463 -8.80 -1.58 -14.23
CA ILE A 463 -7.79 -1.09 -15.16
C ILE A 463 -6.83 -0.16 -14.39
N PRO A 464 -5.55 -0.56 -14.21
CA PRO A 464 -4.62 0.24 -13.43
C PRO A 464 -4.15 1.48 -14.19
N SER A 465 -3.79 2.54 -13.46
CA SER A 465 -3.03 3.64 -14.05
C SER A 465 -1.64 3.17 -14.46
N LEU A 466 -1.12 3.67 -15.59
CA LEU A 466 0.26 3.40 -16.03
C LEU A 466 1.26 4.44 -15.53
N ARG A 467 0.82 5.45 -14.76
CA ARG A 467 1.76 6.41 -14.18
C ARG A 467 2.67 5.74 -13.16
N GLY A 468 3.94 6.05 -13.22
CA GLY A 468 4.95 5.46 -12.34
C GLY A 468 5.42 4.06 -12.74
N LEU A 469 5.18 3.60 -13.98
CA LEU A 469 5.65 2.28 -14.43
C LEU A 469 7.17 2.11 -14.31
N TRP A 470 7.94 3.19 -14.40
CA TRP A 470 9.39 3.15 -14.36
C TRP A 470 9.97 2.69 -13.00
N TYR A 471 9.24 2.92 -11.89
CA TYR A 471 9.65 2.49 -10.55
C TYR A 471 8.85 1.29 -10.04
N ARG A 472 7.72 0.97 -10.67
CA ARG A 472 6.91 -0.19 -10.27
C ARG A 472 7.47 -1.45 -10.92
N GLY A 473 8.24 -2.24 -10.18
CA GLY A 473 8.52 -3.62 -10.55
C GLY A 473 7.31 -4.52 -10.33
N LEU A 474 7.36 -5.79 -10.66
CA LEU A 474 6.29 -6.77 -10.50
C LEU A 474 4.98 -6.35 -11.20
N TYR A 475 4.84 -6.73 -12.43
CA TYR A 475 3.64 -6.50 -13.27
C TYR A 475 2.66 -7.66 -13.15
N GLU A 476 1.45 -7.43 -13.68
CA GLU A 476 0.27 -8.27 -13.52
C GLU A 476 -0.30 -8.18 -12.07
N HIS A 477 -1.54 -8.62 -11.82
CA HIS A 477 -2.19 -8.50 -10.51
C HIS A 477 -1.51 -9.35 -9.43
N SER A 478 -0.92 -10.47 -9.81
CA SER A 478 -0.19 -11.37 -8.92
C SER A 478 1.31 -11.04 -8.79
N GLY A 479 1.83 -10.09 -9.57
CA GLY A 479 3.26 -9.79 -9.58
C GLY A 479 4.12 -10.83 -10.30
N SER A 480 3.57 -11.55 -11.26
CA SER A 480 4.26 -12.68 -11.93
C SER A 480 5.31 -12.27 -12.96
N VAL A 481 5.38 -11.01 -13.34
CA VAL A 481 6.32 -10.49 -14.35
C VAL A 481 7.10 -9.33 -13.76
N SER A 482 8.43 -9.35 -13.84
CA SER A 482 9.29 -8.38 -13.15
C SER A 482 9.77 -7.22 -14.03
N SER A 483 9.60 -7.28 -15.36
CA SER A 483 10.05 -6.22 -16.28
C SER A 483 9.04 -5.95 -17.39
N LEU A 484 9.09 -4.75 -18.00
CA LEU A 484 8.28 -4.43 -19.19
C LEU A 484 8.74 -5.22 -20.40
N GLU A 485 10.02 -5.51 -20.50
CA GLU A 485 10.62 -6.33 -21.56
C GLU A 485 10.00 -7.75 -21.53
N ASP A 486 9.92 -8.34 -20.36
CA ASP A 486 9.31 -9.66 -20.17
C ASP A 486 7.77 -9.60 -20.32
N TRP A 487 7.14 -8.48 -19.92
CA TRP A 487 5.71 -8.25 -20.12
C TRP A 487 5.30 -8.34 -21.60
N PHE A 488 6.12 -7.80 -22.52
CA PHE A 488 5.88 -7.83 -23.96
C PHE A 488 6.50 -9.05 -24.67
N ASP A 489 7.17 -9.96 -23.95
CA ASP A 489 7.65 -11.23 -24.52
C ASP A 489 6.49 -12.23 -24.61
N PRO A 490 6.11 -12.70 -25.83
CA PRO A 490 5.05 -13.70 -26.00
C PRO A 490 5.36 -15.04 -25.33
N LYS A 491 6.60 -15.32 -24.96
CA LYS A 491 6.98 -16.54 -24.21
C LYS A 491 6.22 -16.67 -22.89
N ARG A 492 5.87 -15.53 -22.24
CA ARG A 492 5.10 -15.58 -20.99
C ARG A 492 3.73 -16.25 -21.11
N LEU A 493 3.21 -16.36 -22.32
CA LEU A 493 1.91 -17.01 -22.59
C LEU A 493 2.00 -18.55 -22.70
N ARG A 494 3.20 -19.12 -22.60
CA ARG A 494 3.46 -20.56 -22.75
C ARG A 494 3.46 -21.25 -21.39
N ASP A 495 3.06 -22.50 -21.34
CA ASP A 495 3.04 -23.30 -20.11
C ASP A 495 4.45 -23.64 -19.57
N ASP A 496 5.47 -23.60 -20.43
CA ASP A 496 6.87 -23.82 -20.07
C ASP A 496 7.60 -22.51 -19.64
N TYR A 497 6.89 -21.40 -19.57
CA TYR A 497 7.45 -20.14 -19.09
C TYR A 497 7.77 -20.21 -17.60
N VAL A 498 8.96 -19.71 -17.23
CA VAL A 498 9.36 -19.49 -15.84
C VAL A 498 9.01 -18.04 -15.49
N PRO A 499 7.98 -17.78 -14.65
CA PRO A 499 7.66 -16.41 -14.27
C PRO A 499 8.85 -15.72 -13.61
N SER A 500 9.16 -14.50 -14.06
CA SER A 500 10.27 -13.70 -13.54
C SER A 500 9.98 -13.03 -12.20
N GLY A 501 8.72 -12.98 -11.81
CA GLY A 501 8.23 -12.59 -10.51
C GLY A 501 7.63 -13.77 -9.75
N TRP A 502 6.50 -13.57 -9.07
CA TRP A 502 5.82 -14.62 -8.30
C TRP A 502 5.38 -15.79 -9.18
N LYS A 503 5.72 -17.00 -8.77
CA LYS A 503 5.45 -18.25 -9.53
C LYS A 503 4.21 -18.97 -9.02
N GLY A 504 4.00 -18.99 -7.75
CA GLY A 504 3.00 -19.78 -7.04
C GLY A 504 3.60 -20.94 -6.25
N PRO A 505 2.91 -21.43 -5.21
CA PRO A 505 3.43 -22.46 -4.33
C PRO A 505 3.74 -23.76 -5.06
N GLY A 506 5.01 -24.18 -5.04
CA GLY A 506 5.47 -25.41 -5.69
C GLY A 506 5.45 -25.40 -7.23
N VAL A 507 5.27 -24.25 -7.86
CA VAL A 507 5.18 -24.09 -9.31
C VAL A 507 6.50 -23.59 -9.87
N LYS A 508 7.11 -24.34 -10.79
CA LYS A 508 8.34 -23.94 -11.50
C LYS A 508 8.04 -23.18 -12.79
N THR A 509 7.08 -23.66 -13.57
CA THR A 509 6.70 -23.08 -14.86
C THR A 509 5.19 -22.94 -14.93
N ARG A 510 4.71 -21.87 -15.53
CA ARG A 510 3.31 -21.66 -15.91
C ARG A 510 3.17 -20.52 -16.89
N ALA A 511 2.11 -20.55 -17.67
CA ALA A 511 1.73 -19.36 -18.43
C ALA A 511 1.32 -18.19 -17.51
N VAL A 512 1.61 -16.97 -17.94
CA VAL A 512 1.04 -15.73 -17.43
C VAL A 512 0.13 -15.15 -18.52
N PRO A 513 -1.16 -15.52 -18.52
CA PRO A 513 -2.06 -15.25 -19.65
C PRO A 513 -2.58 -13.81 -19.68
N GLY A 514 -3.19 -13.48 -20.81
CA GLY A 514 -3.91 -12.23 -21.01
C GLY A 514 -3.04 -11.07 -21.47
N HIS A 515 -3.71 -9.95 -21.71
CA HIS A 515 -3.12 -8.67 -22.11
C HIS A 515 -2.11 -8.80 -23.27
N LYS A 516 -2.55 -9.40 -24.39
CA LYS A 516 -1.69 -9.70 -25.55
C LYS A 516 -1.38 -8.48 -26.43
N PHE A 517 -1.84 -7.30 -26.06
CA PHE A 517 -1.62 -6.07 -26.82
C PHE A 517 -0.13 -5.76 -26.95
N GLY A 518 0.31 -5.49 -28.18
CA GLY A 518 1.71 -5.21 -28.49
C GLY A 518 2.64 -6.44 -28.57
N HIS A 519 2.14 -7.67 -28.40
CA HIS A 519 2.97 -8.88 -28.51
C HIS A 519 3.44 -9.14 -29.94
N ASP A 520 2.63 -8.79 -30.94
CA ASP A 520 2.91 -9.01 -32.35
C ASP A 520 3.72 -7.87 -33.00
N LEU A 521 4.06 -6.82 -32.23
CA LEU A 521 4.88 -5.73 -32.70
C LEU A 521 6.31 -6.20 -33.02
N PRO A 522 6.96 -5.61 -34.02
CA PRO A 522 8.39 -5.77 -34.24
C PRO A 522 9.20 -5.35 -33.00
N ASP A 523 10.36 -5.95 -32.80
CA ASP A 523 11.18 -5.70 -31.60
C ASP A 523 11.53 -4.22 -31.41
N GLU A 524 11.80 -3.48 -32.50
CA GLU A 524 12.11 -2.06 -32.42
C GLU A 524 10.87 -1.23 -31.98
N ASP A 525 9.67 -1.64 -32.35
CA ASP A 525 8.43 -1.03 -31.92
C ASP A 525 8.12 -1.34 -30.46
N LYS A 526 8.39 -2.58 -30.01
CA LYS A 526 8.32 -2.94 -28.59
C LYS A 526 9.28 -2.07 -27.74
N LYS A 527 10.53 -1.92 -28.18
CA LYS A 527 11.51 -1.06 -27.51
C LYS A 527 11.04 0.39 -27.43
N ALA A 528 10.45 0.91 -28.50
CA ALA A 528 9.91 2.27 -28.53
C ALA A 528 8.71 2.40 -27.58
N LEU A 529 7.77 1.44 -27.60
CA LEU A 529 6.64 1.40 -26.69
C LEU A 529 7.09 1.37 -25.22
N ILE A 530 8.06 0.51 -24.89
CA ILE A 530 8.64 0.43 -23.53
C ILE A 530 9.31 1.74 -23.14
N ALA A 531 10.05 2.37 -24.06
CA ALA A 531 10.67 3.68 -23.79
C ALA A 531 9.61 4.74 -23.46
N PHE A 532 8.49 4.78 -24.17
CA PHE A 532 7.36 5.65 -23.83
C PHE A 532 6.75 5.31 -22.46
N LEU A 533 6.44 4.04 -22.21
CA LEU A 533 5.84 3.60 -20.95
C LEU A 533 6.72 3.94 -19.73
N LYS A 534 8.04 3.90 -19.89
CA LYS A 534 8.99 4.31 -18.85
C LYS A 534 8.98 5.82 -18.58
N THR A 535 8.43 6.65 -19.48
CA THR A 535 8.29 8.09 -19.25
C THR A 535 7.07 8.45 -18.39
N LEU A 536 6.13 7.51 -18.22
CA LEU A 536 4.91 7.70 -17.45
C LEU A 536 5.19 7.50 -15.94
#